data_612ccafe70927aaa5e2e6ffbf1ba4d56
#
_entry.id   612ccafe70927aaa5e2e6ffbf1ba4d56
#
_cell.length_a   1.000
_cell.length_b   1.000
_cell.length_c   1.000
_cell.angle_alpha   90.00
_cell.angle_beta   90.00
_cell.angle_gamma   90.00
#
_symmetry.space_group_name_H-M   'P 1'
#
loop_
_entity.id
_entity.type
_entity.pdbx_description
1 polymer ?
#
loop_
_entity_poly.entity_id
_entity_poly.type
_entity_poly.pdbx_seq_one_letter_code
_entity_poly.pdbx_strand_id
1 'polypeptide(L)'
;MEFRLRIAKFKDNLPSWKIRFVCYLLLCFQTISVFADQPRQVKIPIADIIEHGIFEAGTSFLFGRDNDFSHQETILDFDFGLFNWIEIGINHQKTLRIGDESALLGHLKLQLLKEQDLSPHLSIGVKDLNNIKKHRSMFFTFSKKLNLPKIHIVGVHFGIGNDRYGTESSTGFFGGLEKEFSPKIAKGDLSFILQFDRRGVSGSFLHTADTGLQTTVGAELLDNGDQMRFLAKIAFTNKSLVKRIEETQRLAKQAARLVSQGKSGKN
;
A
#
# COMPACT_ATOMS: atom_id res chain seq x y z
N MET A 1 27.09 -18.77 -23.87
CA MET A 1 27.89 -19.60 -22.93
C MET A 1 28.48 -18.79 -21.77
N GLU A 2 28.72 -17.49 -21.93
CA GLU A 2 29.28 -16.60 -20.88
C GLU A 2 28.36 -16.25 -19.72
N PHE A 3 27.04 -16.27 -19.88
CA PHE A 3 26.09 -15.92 -18.81
C PHE A 3 26.05 -16.96 -17.67
N ARG A 4 26.28 -18.22 -17.96
CA ARG A 4 26.36 -19.29 -16.95
C ARG A 4 27.62 -19.21 -16.06
N LEU A 5 28.71 -18.69 -16.58
CA LEU A 5 29.99 -18.54 -15.84
C LEU A 5 29.96 -17.38 -14.83
N ARG A 6 29.15 -16.34 -15.05
CA ARG A 6 29.02 -15.22 -14.08
C ARG A 6 28.18 -15.58 -12.85
N ILE A 7 27.17 -16.44 -13.00
CA ILE A 7 26.35 -16.90 -11.86
C ILE A 7 27.14 -17.84 -10.95
N ALA A 8 28.04 -18.66 -11.49
CA ALA A 8 28.87 -19.54 -10.71
C ALA A 8 29.88 -18.77 -9.82
N LYS A 9 30.47 -17.67 -10.29
CA LYS A 9 31.39 -16.84 -9.51
C LYS A 9 30.72 -16.04 -8.39
N PHE A 10 29.41 -15.81 -8.45
CA PHE A 10 28.66 -15.10 -7.40
C PHE A 10 28.35 -16.01 -6.19
N LYS A 11 28.38 -17.32 -6.41
CA LYS A 11 28.05 -18.32 -5.40
C LYS A 11 29.16 -18.53 -4.35
N ASP A 12 30.39 -18.24 -4.71
CA ASP A 12 31.56 -18.56 -3.88
C ASP A 12 31.93 -17.45 -2.87
N ASN A 13 31.33 -16.27 -2.97
CA ASN A 13 31.68 -15.12 -2.13
C ASN A 13 30.62 -14.72 -1.07
N LEU A 14 29.49 -15.42 -0.98
CA LEU A 14 28.50 -15.17 0.07
C LEU A 14 28.66 -16.21 1.20
N PRO A 15 28.92 -15.79 2.45
CA PRO A 15 29.01 -16.71 3.55
C PRO A 15 27.71 -17.49 3.70
N SER A 16 27.81 -18.81 3.85
CA SER A 16 26.69 -19.78 3.84
C SER A 16 25.54 -19.42 4.82
N TRP A 17 25.84 -18.68 5.89
CA TRP A 17 24.84 -18.22 6.85
C TRP A 17 23.91 -17.13 6.29
N LYS A 18 24.40 -16.25 5.40
CA LYS A 18 23.58 -15.22 4.75
C LYS A 18 22.56 -15.84 3.79
N ILE A 19 22.98 -16.85 3.05
CA ILE A 19 22.06 -17.61 2.17
C ILE A 19 21.02 -18.36 3.01
N ARG A 20 21.44 -18.98 4.11
CA ARG A 20 20.55 -19.66 5.04
C ARG A 20 19.56 -18.68 5.70
N PHE A 21 20.02 -17.51 6.11
CA PHE A 21 19.18 -16.48 6.70
C PHE A 21 18.11 -15.99 5.71
N VAL A 22 18.48 -15.71 4.46
CA VAL A 22 17.53 -15.35 3.39
C VAL A 22 16.56 -16.50 3.10
N CYS A 23 17.04 -17.76 3.06
CA CYS A 23 16.17 -18.92 2.89
C CYS A 23 15.25 -19.15 4.10
N TYR A 24 15.69 -18.92 5.32
CA TYR A 24 14.83 -18.98 6.52
C TYR A 24 13.81 -17.86 6.53
N LEU A 25 14.19 -16.63 6.15
CA LEU A 25 13.26 -15.52 5.99
C LEU A 25 12.19 -15.85 4.93
N LEU A 26 12.57 -16.45 3.82
CA LEU A 26 11.65 -16.89 2.76
C LEU A 26 10.79 -18.10 3.17
N LEU A 27 11.31 -19.00 4.03
CA LEU A 27 10.56 -20.17 4.54
C LEU A 27 9.53 -19.81 5.62
N CYS A 28 9.75 -18.76 6.40
CA CYS A 28 8.76 -18.24 7.37
C CYS A 28 7.50 -17.67 6.68
N PHE A 29 7.53 -17.46 5.37
CA PHE A 29 6.44 -16.89 4.59
C PHE A 29 5.46 -17.93 3.98
N GLN A 30 5.52 -19.21 4.40
CA GLN A 30 4.62 -20.24 3.85
C GLN A 30 3.39 -20.44 4.71
N THR A 31 2.32 -19.63 4.55
CA THR A 31 0.96 -20.08 4.89
C THR A 31 -0.15 -19.25 4.24
N ILE A 32 -1.05 -19.96 3.61
CA ILE A 32 -2.49 -19.76 3.31
C ILE A 32 -2.92 -18.42 2.69
N SER A 33 -3.42 -18.53 1.46
CA SER A 33 -4.07 -17.47 0.70
C SER A 33 -5.53 -17.28 1.11
N VAL A 34 -5.85 -16.10 1.60
CA VAL A 34 -7.20 -15.55 1.60
C VAL A 34 -7.11 -14.28 0.74
N PHE A 35 -8.08 -14.07 -0.14
CA PHE A 35 -8.17 -12.84 -0.94
C PHE A 35 -8.49 -11.68 -0.02
N ALA A 36 -7.47 -11.03 0.49
CA ALA A 36 -7.60 -9.76 1.19
C ALA A 36 -7.41 -8.62 0.19
N ASP A 37 -8.24 -7.60 0.31
CA ASP A 37 -8.09 -6.37 -0.45
C ASP A 37 -6.82 -5.64 0.00
N GLN A 38 -6.09 -5.09 -0.96
CA GLN A 38 -4.78 -4.49 -0.71
C GLN A 38 -4.87 -3.29 0.25
N PRO A 39 -4.08 -3.32 1.32
CA PRO A 39 -3.89 -2.15 2.16
C PRO A 39 -3.15 -1.06 1.38
N ARG A 40 -3.47 0.19 1.67
CA ARG A 40 -2.78 1.33 1.06
C ARG A 40 -1.36 1.44 1.57
N GLN A 41 -0.45 1.59 0.65
CA GLN A 41 0.94 1.81 1.00
C GLN A 41 1.13 3.20 1.62
N VAL A 42 1.88 3.23 2.70
CA VAL A 42 2.00 4.40 3.55
C VAL A 42 2.71 5.57 2.86
N LYS A 43 3.61 5.30 1.93
CA LYS A 43 4.53 6.31 1.39
C LYS A 43 4.44 6.49 -0.13
N ILE A 44 4.48 5.41 -0.87
CA ILE A 44 4.42 5.45 -2.34
C ILE A 44 2.98 5.26 -2.83
N PRO A 45 2.60 5.88 -3.95
CA PRO A 45 1.31 5.60 -4.56
C PRO A 45 1.30 4.20 -5.17
N ILE A 46 0.18 3.50 -4.99
CA ILE A 46 -0.12 2.25 -5.68
C ILE A 46 -1.14 2.51 -6.79
N ALA A 47 -1.22 1.61 -7.77
CA ALA A 47 -2.17 1.79 -8.88
C ALA A 47 -3.61 1.51 -8.50
N ASP A 48 -3.85 0.76 -7.41
CA ASP A 48 -5.20 0.53 -6.90
C ASP A 48 -5.81 1.82 -6.34
N ILE A 49 -7.09 2.02 -6.59
CA ILE A 49 -7.88 3.12 -6.06
C ILE A 49 -8.86 2.61 -5.00
N ILE A 50 -9.37 3.51 -4.19
CA ILE A 50 -10.52 3.22 -3.33
C ILE A 50 -11.76 3.04 -4.20
N GLU A 51 -12.52 1.96 -3.97
CA GLU A 51 -13.76 1.68 -4.67
C GLU A 51 -14.84 2.73 -4.35
N HIS A 52 -15.82 2.83 -5.23
CA HIS A 52 -16.92 3.81 -5.08
C HIS A 52 -17.64 3.68 -3.72
N GLY A 53 -17.80 4.82 -3.05
CA GLY A 53 -18.49 4.89 -1.77
C GLY A 53 -17.66 4.40 -0.57
N ILE A 54 -16.43 3.95 -0.80
CA ILE A 54 -15.51 3.61 0.27
C ILE A 54 -14.67 4.84 0.62
N PHE A 55 -14.40 5.01 1.90
CA PHE A 55 -13.47 6.02 2.40
C PHE A 55 -12.44 5.40 3.35
N GLU A 56 -11.33 6.10 3.49
CA GLU A 56 -10.32 5.87 4.51
C GLU A 56 -10.01 7.19 5.20
N ALA A 57 -9.97 7.18 6.54
CA ALA A 57 -9.56 8.32 7.35
C ALA A 57 -8.52 7.87 8.35
N GLY A 58 -7.41 8.60 8.47
CA GLY A 58 -6.32 8.16 9.29
C GLY A 58 -5.47 9.27 9.88
N THR A 59 -4.62 8.86 10.81
CA THR A 59 -3.59 9.69 11.41
C THR A 59 -2.28 8.92 11.40
N SER A 60 -1.25 9.56 10.86
CA SER A 60 0.11 9.02 10.85
C SER A 60 1.03 9.91 11.69
N PHE A 61 1.92 9.26 12.42
CA PHE A 61 2.96 9.90 13.21
C PHE A 61 4.32 9.42 12.69
N LEU A 62 5.18 10.36 12.32
CA LEU A 62 6.57 10.08 11.95
C LEU A 62 7.48 10.71 12.99
N PHE A 63 8.40 9.91 13.50
CA PHE A 63 9.42 10.38 14.45
C PHE A 63 10.78 9.85 14.06
N GLY A 64 11.75 10.70 14.11
CA GLY A 64 13.12 10.35 13.80
C GLY A 64 14.09 11.39 14.31
N ARG A 65 15.34 11.10 14.14
CA ARG A 65 16.42 12.02 14.43
C ARG A 65 17.08 12.40 13.12
N ASP A 66 17.15 13.69 12.87
CA ASP A 66 17.84 14.26 11.73
C ASP A 66 19.00 15.10 12.26
N ASN A 67 20.22 14.60 12.10
CA ASN A 67 21.42 15.17 12.71
C ASN A 67 21.19 15.36 14.22
N ASP A 68 21.25 16.56 14.74
CA ASP A 68 21.08 16.84 16.17
C ASP A 68 19.64 17.20 16.59
N PHE A 69 18.67 17.14 15.67
CA PHE A 69 17.30 17.57 15.92
C PHE A 69 16.30 16.41 15.85
N SER A 70 15.36 16.37 16.78
CA SER A 70 14.22 15.49 16.69
C SER A 70 13.26 15.97 15.59
N HIS A 71 12.92 15.10 14.66
CA HIS A 71 11.90 15.35 13.65
C HIS A 71 10.60 14.66 14.06
N GLN A 72 9.52 15.43 14.16
CA GLN A 72 8.18 14.89 14.41
C GLN A 72 7.21 15.47 13.40
N GLU A 73 6.47 14.61 12.76
CA GLU A 73 5.46 15.00 11.77
C GLU A 73 4.16 14.24 12.07
N THR A 74 3.05 14.96 12.05
CA THR A 74 1.70 14.38 12.12
C THR A 74 0.99 14.62 10.80
N ILE A 75 0.39 13.56 10.25
CA ILE A 75 -0.38 13.63 9.01
C ILE A 75 -1.78 13.11 9.29
N LEU A 76 -2.79 13.95 9.06
CA LEU A 76 -4.18 13.52 9.00
C LEU A 76 -4.55 13.32 7.53
N ASP A 77 -5.06 12.17 7.19
CA ASP A 77 -5.45 11.82 5.83
C ASP A 77 -6.92 11.41 5.76
N PHE A 78 -7.56 11.84 4.68
CA PHE A 78 -8.90 11.42 4.31
C PHE A 78 -8.95 11.18 2.81
N ASP A 79 -9.38 9.99 2.43
CA ASP A 79 -9.44 9.52 1.05
C ASP A 79 -10.82 8.97 0.74
N PHE A 80 -11.33 9.21 -0.48
CA PHE A 80 -12.64 8.77 -0.92
C PHE A 80 -12.62 8.28 -2.36
N GLY A 81 -13.27 7.14 -2.61
CA GLY A 81 -13.43 6.54 -3.92
C GLY A 81 -14.70 7.01 -4.65
N LEU A 82 -14.54 7.47 -5.90
CA LEU A 82 -15.62 7.88 -6.78
C LEU A 82 -15.62 7.03 -8.05
N PHE A 83 -16.80 6.54 -8.45
CA PHE A 83 -17.07 5.86 -9.74
C PHE A 83 -16.15 4.65 -10.06
N ASN A 84 -15.48 4.05 -9.08
CA ASN A 84 -14.54 2.94 -9.25
C ASN A 84 -13.32 3.22 -10.17
N TRP A 85 -13.05 4.48 -10.48
CA TRP A 85 -11.90 4.89 -11.30
C TRP A 85 -11.31 6.24 -10.88
N ILE A 86 -11.90 6.92 -9.90
CA ILE A 86 -11.39 8.17 -9.33
C ILE A 86 -11.22 8.01 -7.83
N GLU A 87 -10.13 8.49 -7.31
CA GLU A 87 -9.85 8.66 -5.90
C GLU A 87 -9.47 10.10 -5.65
N ILE A 88 -10.10 10.70 -4.67
CA ILE A 88 -9.80 12.06 -4.20
C ILE A 88 -9.44 11.99 -2.73
N GLY A 89 -8.57 12.86 -2.29
CA GLY A 89 -8.27 12.94 -0.87
C GLY A 89 -7.59 14.24 -0.48
N ILE A 90 -7.49 14.40 0.84
CA ILE A 90 -6.86 15.53 1.48
C ILE A 90 -5.92 15.02 2.57
N ASN A 91 -4.76 15.68 2.70
CA ASN A 91 -3.82 15.42 3.78
C ASN A 91 -3.54 16.74 4.50
N HIS A 92 -3.69 16.75 5.81
CA HIS A 92 -3.20 17.84 6.65
C HIS A 92 -1.91 17.39 7.31
N GLN A 93 -0.80 18.02 6.92
CA GLN A 93 0.53 17.74 7.45
C GLN A 93 0.92 18.84 8.43
N LYS A 94 1.37 18.44 9.61
CA LYS A 94 1.91 19.35 10.62
C LYS A 94 3.27 18.84 11.08
N THR A 95 4.31 19.66 10.89
CA THR A 95 5.66 19.40 11.36
C THR A 95 5.84 20.11 12.70
N LEU A 96 6.14 19.37 13.75
CA LEU A 96 6.42 19.88 15.09
C LEU A 96 7.92 20.20 15.17
N ARG A 97 8.32 21.35 14.64
CA ARG A 97 9.68 21.90 14.73
C ARG A 97 9.58 23.38 15.05
N ILE A 98 10.70 23.99 15.45
CA ILE A 98 10.79 25.44 15.62
C ILE A 98 10.35 26.12 14.29
N GLY A 99 9.13 26.74 14.31
CA GLY A 99 8.51 27.29 13.10
C GLY A 99 7.37 26.40 12.54
N ASP A 100 6.50 25.87 13.43
CA ASP A 100 5.34 25.00 13.10
C ASP A 100 4.76 25.26 11.70
N GLU A 101 5.16 24.44 10.72
CA GLU A 101 4.58 24.49 9.39
C GLU A 101 3.41 23.50 9.30
N SER A 102 2.26 24.00 8.91
CA SER A 102 1.12 23.16 8.58
C SER A 102 0.68 23.41 7.14
N ALA A 103 0.28 22.34 6.45
CA ALA A 103 -0.21 22.42 5.09
C ALA A 103 -1.38 21.45 4.87
N LEU A 104 -2.41 21.93 4.18
CA LEU A 104 -3.51 21.12 3.71
C LEU A 104 -3.31 20.84 2.22
N LEU A 105 -3.04 19.58 1.87
CA LEU A 105 -2.68 19.15 0.53
C LEU A 105 -3.82 18.32 -0.06
N GLY A 106 -4.28 18.68 -1.25
CA GLY A 106 -5.21 17.86 -2.01
C GLY A 106 -4.48 16.84 -2.88
N HIS A 107 -5.12 15.70 -3.14
CA HIS A 107 -4.63 14.75 -4.15
C HIS A 107 -5.78 14.16 -4.96
N LEU A 108 -5.44 13.74 -6.18
CA LEU A 108 -6.32 13.08 -7.12
C LEU A 108 -5.57 11.90 -7.74
N LYS A 109 -6.26 10.77 -7.89
CA LYS A 109 -5.75 9.61 -8.62
C LYS A 109 -6.84 9.07 -9.54
N LEU A 110 -6.45 8.72 -10.77
CA LEU A 110 -7.33 8.16 -11.80
C LEU A 110 -6.81 6.78 -12.18
N GLN A 111 -7.67 5.77 -12.09
CA GLN A 111 -7.38 4.43 -12.58
C GLN A 111 -7.59 4.37 -14.09
N LEU A 112 -6.55 4.03 -14.83
CA LEU A 112 -6.58 3.88 -16.27
C LEU A 112 -6.93 2.45 -16.70
N LEU A 113 -6.43 1.47 -15.92
CA LEU A 113 -6.64 0.05 -16.19
C LEU A 113 -6.82 -0.69 -14.87
N LYS A 114 -7.84 -1.55 -14.80
CA LYS A 114 -8.06 -2.46 -13.67
C LYS A 114 -7.33 -3.78 -13.92
N GLU A 115 -6.75 -4.36 -12.86
CA GLU A 115 -6.06 -5.65 -12.95
C GLU A 115 -7.01 -6.76 -13.45
N GLN A 116 -6.49 -7.53 -14.39
CA GLN A 116 -7.04 -8.79 -14.86
C GLN A 116 -5.91 -9.83 -14.89
N ASP A 117 -6.19 -11.06 -15.28
CA ASP A 117 -5.20 -12.15 -15.22
C ASP A 117 -3.85 -11.78 -15.84
N LEU A 118 -3.85 -11.15 -17.01
CA LEU A 118 -2.63 -10.76 -17.74
C LEU A 118 -2.31 -9.27 -17.64
N SER A 119 -3.30 -8.41 -17.38
CA SER A 119 -3.10 -6.96 -17.33
C SER A 119 -2.90 -6.46 -15.90
N PRO A 120 -2.00 -5.50 -15.68
CA PRO A 120 -1.80 -4.87 -14.38
C PRO A 120 -2.87 -3.81 -14.09
N HIS A 121 -2.94 -3.35 -12.86
CA HIS A 121 -3.51 -2.04 -12.54
C HIS A 121 -2.59 -0.95 -13.05
N LEU A 122 -3.15 0.07 -13.67
CA LEU A 122 -2.47 1.30 -14.06
C LEU A 122 -3.22 2.51 -13.54
N SER A 123 -2.51 3.46 -12.97
CA SER A 123 -3.10 4.74 -12.57
C SER A 123 -2.14 5.92 -12.76
N ILE A 124 -2.74 7.10 -12.90
CA ILE A 124 -2.05 8.37 -12.84
C ILE A 124 -2.59 9.17 -11.67
N GLY A 125 -1.78 10.06 -11.13
CA GLY A 125 -2.26 10.92 -10.06
C GLY A 125 -1.40 12.14 -9.85
N VAL A 126 -1.90 13.00 -8.99
CA VAL A 126 -1.23 14.22 -8.56
C VAL A 126 -1.41 14.39 -7.06
N LYS A 127 -0.31 14.72 -6.38
CA LYS A 127 -0.27 15.15 -4.98
C LYS A 127 0.03 16.64 -4.92
N ASP A 128 -0.43 17.30 -3.86
CA ASP A 128 -0.34 18.74 -3.68
C ASP A 128 -1.02 19.50 -4.84
N LEU A 129 -2.28 19.15 -5.14
CA LEU A 129 -3.11 19.77 -6.18
C LEU A 129 -3.11 21.30 -6.09
N ASN A 130 -3.18 21.83 -4.89
CA ASN A 130 -3.21 23.25 -4.58
C ASN A 130 -1.81 23.89 -4.58
N ASN A 131 -0.76 23.08 -4.77
CA ASN A 131 0.64 23.54 -4.87
C ASN A 131 1.11 24.43 -3.68
N ILE A 132 0.62 24.13 -2.49
CA ILE A 132 0.92 24.92 -1.28
C ILE A 132 2.39 24.77 -0.88
N LYS A 133 2.93 23.56 -0.94
CA LYS A 133 4.35 23.31 -0.65
C LYS A 133 5.28 23.57 -1.86
N LYS A 134 4.73 24.09 -2.96
CA LYS A 134 5.44 24.28 -4.25
C LYS A 134 6.07 22.98 -4.80
N HIS A 135 5.52 21.83 -4.42
CA HIS A 135 6.02 20.50 -4.76
C HIS A 135 4.90 19.62 -5.31
N ARG A 136 4.15 20.15 -6.30
CA ARG A 136 3.12 19.38 -7.01
C ARG A 136 3.76 18.17 -7.69
N SER A 137 3.49 16.99 -7.14
CA SER A 137 4.02 15.73 -7.67
C SER A 137 3.00 15.04 -8.55
N MET A 138 3.33 14.89 -9.83
CA MET A 138 2.59 14.02 -10.75
C MET A 138 3.26 12.65 -10.80
N PHE A 139 2.46 11.60 -10.88
CA PHE A 139 2.98 10.23 -10.91
C PHE A 139 2.15 9.31 -11.82
N PHE A 140 2.83 8.30 -12.32
CA PHE A 140 2.23 7.14 -13.00
C PHE A 140 2.61 5.89 -12.24
N THR A 141 1.66 5.00 -11.99
CA THR A 141 1.89 3.79 -11.20
C THR A 141 1.34 2.55 -11.89
N PHE A 142 2.03 1.48 -11.64
CA PHE A 142 1.74 0.12 -12.06
C PHE A 142 1.68 -0.76 -10.81
N SER A 143 0.68 -1.64 -10.73
CA SER A 143 0.57 -2.64 -9.66
C SER A 143 0.14 -3.98 -10.24
N LYS A 144 0.72 -5.07 -9.75
CA LYS A 144 0.37 -6.42 -10.17
C LYS A 144 0.50 -7.40 -9.01
N LYS A 145 -0.52 -8.23 -8.81
CA LYS A 145 -0.46 -9.39 -7.92
C LYS A 145 0.16 -10.57 -8.67
N LEU A 146 1.27 -11.06 -8.17
CA LEU A 146 1.97 -12.22 -8.71
C LEU A 146 1.70 -13.43 -7.83
N ASN A 147 1.18 -14.51 -8.41
CA ASN A 147 1.05 -15.78 -7.71
C ASN A 147 2.33 -16.60 -7.92
N LEU A 148 3.21 -16.59 -6.92
CA LEU A 148 4.50 -17.27 -6.97
C LEU A 148 4.41 -18.65 -6.31
N PRO A 149 4.91 -19.72 -6.95
CA PRO A 149 5.01 -21.02 -6.32
C PRO A 149 5.76 -20.91 -5.00
N LYS A 150 5.23 -21.49 -3.91
CA LYS A 150 5.79 -21.50 -2.53
C LYS A 150 5.70 -20.19 -1.74
N ILE A 151 5.57 -19.02 -2.37
CA ILE A 151 5.47 -17.72 -1.67
C ILE A 151 4.03 -17.21 -1.68
N HIS A 152 3.16 -17.81 -2.50
CA HIS A 152 1.78 -17.37 -2.74
C HIS A 152 1.71 -15.98 -3.40
N ILE A 153 0.70 -15.19 -3.07
CA ILE A 153 0.46 -13.90 -3.71
C ILE A 153 1.39 -12.84 -3.14
N VAL A 154 2.10 -12.15 -4.02
CA VAL A 154 2.94 -10.99 -3.72
C VAL A 154 2.49 -9.84 -4.60
N GLY A 155 2.16 -8.72 -4.00
CA GLY A 155 1.93 -7.46 -4.70
C GLY A 155 3.26 -6.83 -5.11
N VAL A 156 3.36 -6.43 -6.36
CA VAL A 156 4.50 -5.67 -6.89
C VAL A 156 3.98 -4.34 -7.39
N HIS A 157 4.59 -3.28 -6.94
CA HIS A 157 4.22 -1.92 -7.27
C HIS A 157 5.43 -1.19 -7.82
N PHE A 158 5.23 -0.44 -8.88
CA PHE A 158 6.27 0.35 -9.52
C PHE A 158 5.68 1.63 -10.07
N GLY A 159 6.46 2.71 -10.07
CA GLY A 159 6.01 3.96 -10.63
C GLY A 159 7.13 4.92 -10.94
N ILE A 160 6.74 5.96 -11.66
CA ILE A 160 7.56 7.11 -11.99
C ILE A 160 6.81 8.38 -11.60
N GLY A 161 7.54 9.38 -11.20
CA GLY A 161 6.94 10.67 -10.86
C GLY A 161 8.00 11.75 -10.78
N ASN A 162 7.55 13.00 -10.84
CA ASN A 162 8.41 14.16 -10.69
C ASN A 162 8.47 14.61 -9.22
N ASP A 163 9.24 15.62 -8.94
CA ASP A 163 9.33 16.34 -7.68
C ASP A 163 9.60 15.44 -6.47
N ARG A 164 8.56 15.05 -5.72
CA ARG A 164 8.69 14.15 -4.56
C ARG A 164 9.46 12.86 -4.88
N TYR A 165 9.32 12.36 -6.09
CA TYR A 165 9.92 11.11 -6.55
C TYR A 165 11.20 11.31 -7.37
N GLY A 166 11.42 12.53 -7.86
CA GLY A 166 12.58 12.98 -8.62
C GLY A 166 13.27 14.19 -7.99
N THR A 167 13.92 15.00 -8.80
CA THR A 167 14.33 16.38 -8.47
C THR A 167 13.34 17.34 -9.09
N GLU A 168 13.38 18.64 -8.73
CA GLU A 168 12.51 19.68 -9.32
C GLU A 168 12.48 19.67 -10.85
N SER A 169 13.52 19.17 -11.48
CA SER A 169 13.68 19.09 -12.95
C SER A 169 13.76 17.66 -13.49
N SER A 170 13.68 16.63 -12.67
CA SER A 170 13.86 15.23 -13.09
C SER A 170 12.77 14.30 -12.58
N THR A 171 12.49 13.26 -13.38
CA THR A 171 11.63 12.16 -13.00
C THR A 171 12.39 11.15 -12.17
N GLY A 172 11.80 10.69 -11.08
CA GLY A 172 12.33 9.61 -10.24
C GLY A 172 11.47 8.37 -10.28
N PHE A 173 12.07 7.26 -9.85
CA PHE A 173 11.42 5.97 -9.74
C PHE A 173 11.08 5.68 -8.29
N PHE A 174 10.00 4.95 -8.09
CA PHE A 174 9.62 4.38 -6.81
C PHE A 174 9.01 3.00 -7.02
N GLY A 175 9.03 2.19 -5.97
CA GLY A 175 8.44 0.86 -6.04
C GLY A 175 8.25 0.22 -4.68
N GLY A 176 7.60 -0.93 -4.67
CA GLY A 176 7.37 -1.67 -3.46
C GLY A 176 6.94 -3.09 -3.70
N LEU A 177 7.07 -3.87 -2.65
CA LEU A 177 6.61 -5.23 -2.54
C LEU A 177 5.67 -5.33 -1.35
N GLU A 178 4.59 -6.06 -1.52
CA GLU A 178 3.63 -6.32 -0.46
C GLU A 178 3.39 -7.81 -0.34
N LYS A 179 3.39 -8.30 0.89
CA LYS A 179 3.05 -9.69 1.21
C LYS A 179 1.96 -9.72 2.27
N GLU A 180 0.82 -10.26 1.91
CA GLU A 180 -0.30 -10.47 2.82
C GLU A 180 -0.17 -11.81 3.57
N PHE A 181 -0.60 -11.80 4.82
CA PHE A 181 -0.67 -12.95 5.71
C PHE A 181 -2.03 -12.95 6.40
N SER A 182 -2.59 -14.12 6.60
CA SER A 182 -3.81 -14.30 7.42
C SER A 182 -3.42 -15.02 8.72
N PRO A 183 -3.02 -14.28 9.76
CA PRO A 183 -2.59 -14.89 11.01
C PRO A 183 -3.77 -15.55 11.73
N LYS A 184 -3.59 -16.79 12.21
CA LYS A 184 -4.65 -17.50 12.95
C LYS A 184 -4.99 -16.85 14.32
N ILE A 185 -4.07 -16.04 14.84
CA ILE A 185 -4.14 -15.48 16.20
C ILE A 185 -4.89 -14.15 16.21
N ALA A 186 -4.71 -13.32 15.17
CA ALA A 186 -5.37 -12.02 15.05
C ALA A 186 -6.49 -12.11 14.03
N LYS A 187 -7.69 -11.63 14.41
CA LYS A 187 -8.79 -11.48 13.44
C LYS A 187 -8.45 -10.34 12.49
N GLY A 188 -8.47 -10.62 11.18
CA GLY A 188 -8.13 -9.65 10.15
C GLY A 188 -6.88 -10.05 9.36
N ASP A 189 -6.41 -9.15 8.52
CA ASP A 189 -5.31 -9.35 7.60
C ASP A 189 -4.06 -8.59 8.07
N LEU A 190 -2.91 -9.21 7.91
CA LEU A 190 -1.60 -8.63 8.20
C LEU A 190 -0.82 -8.54 6.89
N SER A 191 -0.27 -7.37 6.56
CA SER A 191 0.61 -7.20 5.42
C SER A 191 1.99 -6.73 5.86
N PHE A 192 3.01 -7.27 5.23
CA PHE A 192 4.35 -6.71 5.25
C PHE A 192 4.57 -5.95 3.95
N ILE A 193 5.03 -4.71 4.05
CA ILE A 193 5.21 -3.79 2.94
C ILE A 193 6.64 -3.30 2.95
N LEU A 194 7.35 -3.49 1.83
CA LEU A 194 8.68 -2.96 1.58
C LEU A 194 8.58 -1.95 0.45
N GLN A 195 9.08 -0.74 0.66
CA GLN A 195 8.99 0.35 -0.32
C GLN A 195 10.35 1.01 -0.50
N PHE A 196 10.58 1.51 -1.69
CA PHE A 196 11.71 2.37 -1.98
C PHE A 196 11.27 3.57 -2.83
N ASP A 197 11.83 4.69 -2.57
CA ASP A 197 11.78 5.88 -3.42
C ASP A 197 13.17 6.53 -3.45
N ARG A 198 13.30 7.64 -4.16
CA ARG A 198 14.56 8.37 -4.24
C ARG A 198 15.19 8.70 -2.87
N ARG A 199 14.38 8.90 -1.85
CA ARG A 199 14.85 9.34 -0.52
C ARG A 199 15.32 8.18 0.36
N GLY A 200 14.90 6.96 0.04
CA GLY A 200 15.32 5.80 0.84
C GLY A 200 14.44 4.59 0.72
N VAL A 201 14.58 3.72 1.70
CA VAL A 201 13.84 2.45 1.80
C VAL A 201 13.02 2.45 3.08
N SER A 202 11.80 1.95 3.01
CA SER A 202 10.94 1.77 4.18
C SER A 202 10.35 0.37 4.26
N GLY A 203 10.23 -0.14 5.48
CA GLY A 203 9.55 -1.40 5.77
C GLY A 203 8.45 -1.18 6.80
N SER A 204 7.28 -1.76 6.60
CA SER A 204 6.16 -1.62 7.54
C SER A 204 5.31 -2.87 7.62
N PHE A 205 4.65 -3.03 8.77
CA PHE A 205 3.57 -3.99 8.98
C PHE A 205 2.26 -3.24 9.09
N LEU A 206 1.27 -3.67 8.34
CA LEU A 206 -0.09 -3.17 8.38
C LEU A 206 -1.02 -4.29 8.82
N HIS A 207 -1.78 -4.05 9.87
CA HIS A 207 -2.87 -4.92 10.30
C HIS A 207 -4.20 -4.26 9.99
N THR A 208 -5.10 -4.97 9.30
CA THR A 208 -6.47 -4.54 9.01
C THR A 208 -7.44 -5.47 9.72
N ALA A 209 -8.12 -4.96 10.74
CA ALA A 209 -9.13 -5.71 11.48
C ALA A 209 -10.43 -5.84 10.67
N ASP A 210 -11.24 -6.87 10.97
CA ASP A 210 -12.56 -7.11 10.36
C ASP A 210 -13.54 -5.92 10.53
N THR A 211 -13.28 -5.05 11.49
CA THR A 211 -14.06 -3.83 11.75
C THR A 211 -13.73 -2.69 10.80
N GLY A 212 -12.66 -2.80 10.02
CA GLY A 212 -12.13 -1.74 9.17
C GLY A 212 -11.09 -0.86 9.87
N LEU A 213 -10.75 -1.13 11.13
CA LEU A 213 -9.63 -0.46 11.80
C LEU A 213 -8.31 -0.97 11.23
N GLN A 214 -7.44 -0.04 10.87
CA GLN A 214 -6.11 -0.31 10.34
C GLN A 214 -5.06 0.25 11.28
N THR A 215 -4.01 -0.52 11.53
CA THR A 215 -2.84 -0.06 12.29
C THR A 215 -1.58 -0.38 11.51
N THR A 216 -0.70 0.60 11.35
CA THR A 216 0.59 0.42 10.68
C THR A 216 1.72 0.81 11.60
N VAL A 217 2.75 0.00 11.63
CA VAL A 217 4.03 0.35 12.26
C VAL A 217 5.16 0.07 11.27
N GLY A 218 6.15 0.94 11.24
CA GLY A 218 7.22 0.80 10.27
C GLY A 218 8.43 1.65 10.60
N ALA A 219 9.46 1.46 9.79
CA ALA A 219 10.67 2.25 9.82
C ALA A 219 11.10 2.62 8.40
N GLU A 220 11.77 3.75 8.30
CA GLU A 220 12.27 4.33 7.07
C GLU A 220 13.73 4.71 7.24
N LEU A 221 14.56 4.30 6.29
CA LEU A 221 15.96 4.68 6.16
C LEU A 221 16.05 5.68 5.02
N LEU A 222 16.49 6.89 5.32
CA LEU A 222 16.65 8.01 4.38
C LEU A 222 18.12 8.29 4.13
N ASP A 223 18.40 9.03 3.06
CA ASP A 223 19.71 9.58 2.71
C ASP A 223 20.82 8.53 2.82
N ASN A 224 20.64 7.42 2.09
CA ASN A 224 21.55 6.27 2.08
C ASN A 224 21.75 5.56 3.44
N GLY A 225 20.83 5.74 4.38
CA GLY A 225 20.85 5.10 5.68
C GLY A 225 21.37 5.99 6.82
N ASP A 226 21.69 7.24 6.54
CA ASP A 226 22.21 8.18 7.55
C ASP A 226 21.09 8.66 8.50
N GLN A 227 19.84 8.60 8.06
CA GLN A 227 18.69 9.00 8.86
C GLN A 227 17.70 7.86 9.00
N MET A 228 17.21 7.65 10.21
CA MET A 228 16.17 6.67 10.49
C MET A 228 14.94 7.35 11.07
N ARG A 229 13.77 7.00 10.51
CA ARG A 229 12.47 7.45 11.03
C ARG A 229 11.59 6.25 11.34
N PHE A 230 10.77 6.40 12.36
CA PHE A 230 9.72 5.45 12.71
C PHE A 230 8.37 6.00 12.29
N LEU A 231 7.50 5.12 11.85
CA LEU A 231 6.14 5.41 11.44
C LEU A 231 5.17 4.62 12.31
N ALA A 232 4.14 5.31 12.78
CA ALA A 232 2.94 4.70 13.32
C ALA A 232 1.72 5.32 12.63
N LYS A 233 0.76 4.52 12.15
CA LYS A 233 -0.50 5.00 11.56
C LYS A 233 -1.66 4.24 12.19
N ILE A 234 -2.75 4.98 12.46
CA ILE A 234 -4.06 4.43 12.78
C ILE A 234 -5.02 5.01 11.74
N ALA A 235 -5.78 4.15 11.09
CA ALA A 235 -6.78 4.54 10.11
C ALA A 235 -8.05 3.70 10.27
N PHE A 236 -9.13 4.19 9.69
CA PHE A 236 -10.41 3.49 9.60
C PHE A 236 -10.93 3.55 8.18
N THR A 237 -11.46 2.42 7.70
CA THR A 237 -12.16 2.33 6.42
C THR A 237 -13.52 1.68 6.59
N ASN A 238 -14.52 2.15 5.84
CA ASN A 238 -15.84 1.54 5.82
C ASN A 238 -15.94 0.31 4.89
N LYS A 239 -14.86 -0.13 4.29
CA LYS A 239 -14.82 -1.22 3.30
C LYS A 239 -15.44 -2.52 3.80
N SER A 240 -15.11 -2.94 5.01
CA SER A 240 -15.67 -4.15 5.62
C SER A 240 -17.19 -4.05 5.83
N LEU A 241 -17.68 -2.85 6.16
CA LEU A 241 -19.12 -2.60 6.31
C LEU A 241 -19.83 -2.69 4.96
N VAL A 242 -19.29 -2.05 3.93
CA VAL A 242 -19.86 -2.08 2.57
C VAL A 242 -19.93 -3.53 2.06
N LYS A 243 -18.86 -4.31 2.19
CA LYS A 243 -18.86 -5.74 1.82
C LYS A 243 -19.95 -6.54 2.52
N ARG A 244 -20.13 -6.36 3.84
CA ARG A 244 -21.19 -7.04 4.59
C ARG A 244 -22.58 -6.68 4.12
N ILE A 245 -22.80 -5.40 3.79
CA ILE A 245 -24.08 -4.93 3.24
C ILE A 245 -24.34 -5.61 1.88
N GLU A 246 -23.37 -5.61 0.98
CA GLU A 246 -23.47 -6.24 -0.33
C GLU A 246 -23.73 -7.74 -0.24
N GLU A 247 -23.03 -8.43 0.65
CA GLU A 247 -23.24 -9.86 0.88
C GLU A 247 -24.63 -10.14 1.42
N THR A 248 -25.10 -9.35 2.39
CA THR A 248 -26.47 -9.46 2.92
C THR A 248 -27.52 -9.24 1.84
N GLN A 249 -27.34 -8.23 0.99
CA GLN A 249 -28.23 -7.98 -0.13
C GLN A 249 -28.22 -9.14 -1.15
N ARG A 250 -27.05 -9.71 -1.44
CA ARG A 250 -26.91 -10.87 -2.31
C ARG A 250 -27.69 -12.08 -1.77
N LEU A 251 -27.51 -12.38 -0.48
CA LEU A 251 -28.22 -13.49 0.19
C LEU A 251 -29.72 -13.24 0.19
N ALA A 252 -30.20 -12.03 0.48
CA ALA A 252 -31.61 -11.68 0.44
C ALA A 252 -32.21 -11.85 -0.98
N LYS A 253 -31.50 -11.45 -2.03
CA LYS A 253 -31.91 -11.66 -3.42
C LYS A 253 -31.98 -13.17 -3.78
N GLN A 254 -31.01 -13.97 -3.31
CA GLN A 254 -31.04 -15.42 -3.52
C GLN A 254 -32.23 -16.07 -2.81
N ALA A 255 -32.48 -15.71 -1.56
CA ALA A 255 -33.63 -16.22 -0.80
C ALA A 255 -34.97 -15.86 -1.49
N ALA A 256 -35.14 -14.61 -1.96
CA ALA A 256 -36.31 -14.19 -2.69
C ALA A 256 -36.55 -15.01 -3.98
N ARG A 257 -35.49 -15.32 -4.72
CA ARG A 257 -35.55 -16.17 -5.93
C ARG A 257 -36.00 -17.60 -5.59
N LEU A 258 -35.46 -18.21 -4.54
CA LEU A 258 -35.85 -19.55 -4.12
C LEU A 258 -37.33 -19.61 -3.70
N VAL A 259 -37.81 -18.60 -2.96
CA VAL A 259 -39.23 -18.51 -2.58
C VAL A 259 -40.15 -18.38 -3.81
N SER A 260 -39.75 -17.59 -4.82
CA SER A 260 -40.52 -17.43 -6.05
C SER A 260 -40.60 -18.75 -6.87
N GLN A 261 -39.48 -19.46 -6.96
CA GLN A 261 -39.42 -20.77 -7.64
C GLN A 261 -40.25 -21.85 -6.92
N GLY A 262 -40.20 -21.88 -5.58
CA GLY A 262 -41.00 -22.81 -4.79
C GLY A 262 -42.51 -22.59 -4.90
N LYS A 263 -42.95 -21.38 -5.21
CA LYS A 263 -44.38 -21.08 -5.46
C LYS A 263 -44.85 -21.51 -6.87
N SER A 264 -43.94 -21.46 -7.87
CA SER A 264 -44.27 -21.82 -9.26
C SER A 264 -44.37 -23.35 -9.48
N GLY A 265 -43.82 -24.16 -8.60
CA GLY A 265 -43.87 -25.63 -8.71
C GLY A 265 -45.05 -26.31 -8.01
N LYS A 266 -46.05 -25.53 -7.48
CA LYS A 266 -47.23 -26.05 -6.79
C LYS A 266 -48.53 -25.80 -7.53
N ASN A 267 -48.51 -25.38 -8.81
CA ASN A 267 -49.71 -25.27 -9.65
C ASN A 267 -49.79 -26.40 -10.64
#